data_2ae354799f876d091d0fc9a76f6c84db
#
_entry.id   2ae354799f876d091d0fc9a76f6c84db
#
_cell.length_a   1.000
_cell.length_b   1.000
_cell.length_c   1.000
_cell.angle_alpha   90.00
_cell.angle_beta   90.00
_cell.angle_gamma   90.00
#
_symmetry.space_group_name_H-M   'P 1'
#
loop_
_entity.id
_entity.type
_entity.pdbx_description
1 polymer ?
#
loop_
_entity_poly.entity_id
_entity_poly.type
_entity_poly.pdbx_seq_one_letter_code
_entity_poly.pdbx_strand_id
1 'polypeptide(L)'
;QWGAEIVIAHDQVFHPADLAGFVATDLETSEPIGLITYHFIGDSCEIITLDSMREGLGIGNALIEAAKEHAIKMDCKRLWLVTTNDNMNSLRFYQKRGFVLVKIDRGAVYRARQQKPEIPAKGFYGIPIHDEIELELIIYPAED
;
A
#
# COMPACT_ATOMS: atom_id res chain seq x y z
N GLN A 1 6.59 -16.07 1.97
CA GLN A 1 5.62 -15.59 2.96
C GLN A 1 5.22 -14.15 2.69
N TRP A 2 3.97 -13.92 2.51
CA TRP A 2 3.47 -12.57 2.23
C TRP A 2 3.16 -11.83 3.50
N GLY A 3 3.87 -10.74 3.74
CA GLY A 3 3.55 -9.78 4.76
C GLY A 3 3.47 -10.31 6.19
N ALA A 4 3.07 -9.48 7.09
CA ALA A 4 2.78 -9.82 8.46
C ALA A 4 1.36 -10.38 8.58
N GLU A 5 1.08 -11.12 9.66
CA GLU A 5 -0.27 -11.59 9.94
C GLU A 5 -1.24 -10.44 10.16
N ILE A 6 -0.74 -9.30 10.62
CA ILE A 6 -1.54 -8.09 10.76
C ILE A 6 -0.77 -6.90 10.20
N VAL A 7 -1.49 -5.92 9.68
CA VAL A 7 -0.96 -4.64 9.22
C VAL A 7 -1.67 -3.54 10.01
N ILE A 8 -0.89 -2.62 10.56
CA ILE A 8 -1.45 -1.48 11.31
C ILE A 8 -1.20 -0.21 10.49
N ALA A 9 -2.29 0.48 10.15
CA ALA A 9 -2.22 1.77 9.46
C ALA A 9 -3.35 2.66 9.99
N HIS A 10 -3.09 3.95 10.13
CA HIS A 10 -4.02 4.97 10.66
C HIS A 10 -4.85 4.44 11.84
N ASP A 11 -4.15 3.80 12.80
CA ASP A 11 -4.71 3.23 14.03
C ASP A 11 -5.69 2.05 13.83
N GLN A 12 -5.78 1.50 12.61
CA GLN A 12 -6.58 0.32 12.31
C GLN A 12 -5.70 -0.91 12.11
N VAL A 13 -6.24 -2.07 12.45
CA VAL A 13 -5.56 -3.37 12.28
C VAL A 13 -6.22 -4.10 11.12
N PHE A 14 -5.42 -4.55 10.16
CA PHE A 14 -5.88 -5.27 8.99
C PHE A 14 -5.29 -6.68 8.97
N HIS A 15 -6.11 -7.64 8.55
CA HIS A 15 -5.67 -9.02 8.31
C HIS A 15 -5.64 -9.23 6.79
N PRO A 16 -4.46 -9.39 6.18
CA PRO A 16 -4.36 -9.49 4.71
C PRO A 16 -5.25 -10.54 4.06
N ALA A 17 -5.51 -11.65 4.77
CA ALA A 17 -6.37 -12.71 4.24
C ALA A 17 -7.82 -12.27 4.02
N ASP A 18 -8.27 -11.20 4.68
CA ASP A 18 -9.64 -10.68 4.60
C ASP A 18 -9.78 -9.57 3.58
N LEU A 19 -8.71 -9.25 2.84
CA LEU A 19 -8.70 -8.13 1.90
C LEU A 19 -8.83 -8.61 0.46
N ALA A 20 -9.41 -7.75 -0.38
CA ALA A 20 -9.37 -7.94 -1.83
C ALA A 20 -7.92 -7.75 -2.32
N GLY A 21 -7.60 -8.30 -3.49
CA GLY A 21 -6.27 -8.11 -4.04
C GLY A 21 -6.01 -8.87 -5.32
N PHE A 22 -4.78 -8.74 -5.80
CA PHE A 22 -4.26 -9.45 -6.95
C PHE A 22 -2.89 -10.03 -6.62
N VAL A 23 -2.62 -11.19 -7.20
CA VAL A 23 -1.30 -11.83 -7.13
C VAL A 23 -0.73 -11.85 -8.54
N ALA A 24 0.51 -11.38 -8.69
CA ALA A 24 1.26 -11.55 -9.93
C ALA A 24 1.99 -12.89 -9.85
N THR A 25 1.87 -13.69 -10.88
CA THR A 25 2.43 -15.04 -10.92
C THR A 25 3.40 -15.17 -12.10
N ASP A 26 4.53 -15.81 -11.86
CA ASP A 26 5.46 -16.14 -12.94
C ASP A 26 4.84 -17.24 -13.79
N LEU A 27 4.70 -17.00 -15.10
CA LEU A 27 4.07 -17.95 -16.01
C LEU A 27 4.86 -19.24 -16.21
N GLU A 28 6.17 -19.21 -16.01
CA GLU A 28 7.01 -20.38 -16.19
C GLU A 28 7.06 -21.27 -14.95
N THR A 29 7.11 -20.67 -13.76
CA THR A 29 7.27 -21.42 -12.51
C THR A 29 5.98 -21.55 -11.72
N SER A 30 4.95 -20.78 -12.06
CA SER A 30 3.69 -20.67 -11.32
C SER A 30 3.86 -20.15 -9.89
N GLU A 31 5.01 -19.53 -9.60
CA GLU A 31 5.27 -18.93 -8.29
C GLU A 31 4.74 -17.50 -8.20
N PRO A 32 4.25 -17.08 -7.04
CA PRO A 32 3.87 -15.70 -6.85
C PRO A 32 5.10 -14.79 -6.82
N ILE A 33 5.06 -13.69 -7.56
CA ILE A 33 6.15 -12.73 -7.66
C ILE A 33 5.73 -11.32 -7.28
N GLY A 34 4.49 -11.12 -6.92
CA GLY A 34 3.97 -9.85 -6.45
C GLY A 34 2.57 -9.99 -5.88
N LEU A 35 2.22 -9.05 -5.01
CA LEU A 35 0.93 -9.04 -4.33
C LEU A 35 0.50 -7.61 -4.07
N ILE A 36 -0.77 -7.32 -4.31
CA ILE A 36 -1.41 -6.11 -3.82
C ILE A 36 -2.68 -6.50 -3.07
N THR A 37 -2.89 -5.91 -1.91
CA THR A 37 -4.16 -6.04 -1.18
C THR A 37 -4.71 -4.65 -0.90
N TYR A 38 -6.02 -4.53 -0.85
CA TYR A 38 -6.69 -3.26 -0.65
C TYR A 38 -8.06 -3.44 -0.02
N HIS A 39 -8.60 -2.33 0.48
CA HIS A 39 -9.83 -2.32 1.25
C HIS A 39 -10.73 -1.19 0.74
N PHE A 40 -12.00 -1.50 0.51
CA PHE A 40 -12.98 -0.50 0.07
C PHE A 40 -13.70 0.09 1.26
N ILE A 41 -13.74 1.42 1.34
CA ILE A 41 -14.56 2.14 2.32
C ILE A 41 -15.26 3.29 1.59
N GLY A 42 -16.58 3.23 1.51
CA GLY A 42 -17.34 4.25 0.80
C GLY A 42 -16.90 4.32 -0.65
N ASP A 43 -16.53 5.51 -1.11
CA ASP A 43 -16.03 5.74 -2.46
C ASP A 43 -14.50 5.78 -2.55
N SER A 44 -13.82 5.21 -1.57
CA SER A 44 -12.36 5.16 -1.51
C SER A 44 -11.85 3.72 -1.48
N CYS A 45 -10.68 3.51 -2.07
CA CYS A 45 -9.97 2.24 -2.03
C CYS A 45 -8.61 2.46 -1.40
N GLU A 46 -8.36 1.83 -0.27
CA GLU A 46 -7.08 1.94 0.43
C GLU A 46 -6.18 0.75 0.09
N ILE A 47 -4.98 1.03 -0.41
CA ILE A 47 -3.96 0.00 -0.61
C ILE A 47 -3.36 -0.32 0.75
N ILE A 48 -3.42 -1.58 1.14
CA ILE A 48 -2.89 -2.04 2.43
C ILE A 48 -1.50 -2.62 2.28
N THR A 49 -1.29 -3.47 1.27
CA THR A 49 0.04 -4.03 0.99
C THR A 49 0.33 -3.96 -0.51
N LEU A 50 1.59 -3.74 -0.84
CA LEU A 50 2.09 -3.87 -2.20
C LEU A 50 3.51 -4.42 -2.10
N ASP A 51 3.68 -5.65 -2.55
CA ASP A 51 4.98 -6.34 -2.55
C ASP A 51 5.33 -6.79 -3.96
N SER A 52 6.59 -6.61 -4.34
CA SER A 52 7.12 -7.13 -5.58
C SER A 52 8.44 -7.84 -5.25
N MET A 53 8.56 -9.09 -5.66
CA MET A 53 9.75 -9.90 -5.39
C MET A 53 10.83 -9.75 -6.45
N ARG A 54 10.51 -9.12 -7.58
CA ARG A 54 11.45 -8.88 -8.67
C ARG A 54 11.34 -7.43 -9.12
N GLU A 55 12.41 -6.69 -8.90
CA GLU A 55 12.45 -5.29 -9.30
C GLU A 55 12.69 -5.15 -10.81
N GLY A 56 12.27 -4.02 -11.36
CA GLY A 56 12.57 -3.66 -12.75
C GLY A 56 11.71 -4.33 -13.80
N LEU A 57 10.73 -5.15 -13.41
CA LEU A 57 9.86 -5.86 -14.36
C LEU A 57 8.46 -5.23 -14.48
N GLY A 58 8.22 -4.09 -13.83
CA GLY A 58 6.92 -3.43 -13.90
C GLY A 58 5.81 -4.12 -13.11
N ILE A 59 6.16 -5.06 -12.23
CA ILE A 59 5.17 -5.83 -11.47
C ILE A 59 4.36 -4.92 -10.55
N GLY A 60 5.02 -4.03 -9.80
CA GLY A 60 4.32 -3.10 -8.92
C GLY A 60 3.37 -2.19 -9.68
N ASN A 61 3.81 -1.68 -10.82
CA ASN A 61 2.96 -0.84 -11.66
C ASN A 61 1.74 -1.60 -12.19
N ALA A 62 1.93 -2.84 -12.63
CA ALA A 62 0.83 -3.67 -13.12
C ALA A 62 -0.19 -3.96 -12.02
N LEU A 63 0.28 -4.20 -10.79
CA LEU A 63 -0.60 -4.45 -9.65
C LEU A 63 -1.39 -3.19 -9.28
N ILE A 64 -0.77 -2.02 -9.32
CA ILE A 64 -1.47 -0.74 -9.08
C ILE A 64 -2.55 -0.53 -10.15
N GLU A 65 -2.24 -0.78 -11.43
CA GLU A 65 -3.22 -0.63 -12.51
C GLU A 65 -4.39 -1.58 -12.36
N ALA A 66 -4.14 -2.82 -11.94
CA ALA A 66 -5.21 -3.79 -11.69
C ALA A 66 -6.13 -3.34 -10.55
N ALA A 67 -5.54 -2.85 -9.44
CA ALA A 67 -6.31 -2.34 -8.32
C ALA A 67 -7.12 -1.10 -8.71
N LYS A 68 -6.52 -0.21 -9.50
CA LYS A 68 -7.19 0.99 -10.00
C LYS A 68 -8.41 0.66 -10.85
N GLU A 69 -8.28 -0.31 -11.77
CA GLU A 69 -9.40 -0.76 -12.59
C GLU A 69 -10.53 -1.33 -11.73
N HIS A 70 -10.20 -2.14 -10.73
CA HIS A 70 -11.19 -2.70 -9.81
C HIS A 70 -11.88 -1.58 -9.01
N ALA A 71 -11.11 -0.62 -8.52
CA ALA A 71 -11.66 0.49 -7.76
C ALA A 71 -12.62 1.34 -8.61
N ILE A 72 -12.28 1.58 -9.87
CA ILE A 72 -13.17 2.30 -10.80
C ILE A 72 -14.47 1.53 -11.02
N LYS A 73 -14.41 0.21 -11.19
CA LYS A 73 -15.61 -0.62 -11.33
C LYS A 73 -16.48 -0.60 -10.09
N MET A 74 -15.90 -0.36 -8.93
CA MET A 74 -16.62 -0.25 -7.67
C MET A 74 -17.04 1.19 -7.34
N ASP A 75 -16.96 2.08 -8.33
CA ASP A 75 -17.33 3.50 -8.22
C ASP A 75 -16.50 4.29 -7.21
N CYS A 76 -15.28 3.86 -6.96
CA CYS A 76 -14.36 4.60 -6.12
C CYS A 76 -13.83 5.84 -6.85
N LYS A 77 -13.61 6.91 -6.07
CA LYS A 77 -13.11 8.19 -6.59
C LYS A 77 -11.65 8.42 -6.26
N ARG A 78 -11.12 7.69 -5.29
CA ARG A 78 -9.72 7.81 -4.92
C ARG A 78 -9.13 6.45 -4.55
N LEU A 79 -7.85 6.33 -4.86
CA LEU A 79 -6.99 5.25 -4.40
C LEU A 79 -6.00 5.90 -3.45
N TRP A 80 -5.79 5.34 -2.26
CA TRP A 80 -4.93 5.98 -1.26
C TRP A 80 -4.20 4.95 -0.44
N LEU A 81 -3.20 5.41 0.30
CA LEU A 81 -2.40 4.55 1.15
C LEU A 81 -1.74 5.37 2.26
N VAL A 82 -1.25 4.65 3.25
CA VAL A 82 -0.43 5.20 4.32
C VAL A 82 0.90 4.46 4.31
N THR A 83 1.99 5.19 4.37
CA THR A 83 3.33 4.63 4.52
C THR A 83 4.07 5.36 5.62
N THR A 84 5.23 4.85 6.03
CA THR A 84 6.00 5.46 7.10
C THR A 84 7.04 6.43 6.57
N ASN A 85 7.48 7.36 7.43
CA ASN A 85 8.38 8.46 7.04
C ASN A 85 9.75 8.00 6.51
N ASP A 86 10.17 6.78 6.87
CA ASP A 86 11.44 6.21 6.41
C ASP A 86 11.37 5.57 5.03
N ASN A 87 10.17 5.27 4.56
CA ASN A 87 9.98 4.49 3.34
C ASN A 87 10.15 5.33 2.08
N MET A 88 11.39 5.77 1.84
CA MET A 88 11.73 6.62 0.70
C MET A 88 11.44 5.96 -0.63
N ASN A 89 11.59 4.63 -0.71
CA ASN A 89 11.32 3.89 -1.94
C ASN A 89 9.83 3.93 -2.29
N SER A 90 8.94 3.76 -1.30
CA SER A 90 7.50 3.89 -1.52
C SER A 90 7.11 5.33 -1.86
N LEU A 91 7.65 6.31 -1.15
CA LEU A 91 7.36 7.72 -1.43
C LEU A 91 7.73 8.08 -2.85
N ARG A 92 8.88 7.61 -3.33
CA ARG A 92 9.29 7.83 -4.72
C ARG A 92 8.39 7.06 -5.68
N PHE A 93 8.13 5.78 -5.42
CA PHE A 93 7.36 4.90 -6.30
C PHE A 93 5.97 5.47 -6.57
N TYR A 94 5.25 5.83 -5.51
CA TYR A 94 3.88 6.30 -5.65
C TYR A 94 3.79 7.70 -6.26
N GLN A 95 4.68 8.62 -5.87
CA GLN A 95 4.66 9.96 -6.44
C GLN A 95 4.98 9.95 -7.94
N LYS A 96 5.87 9.07 -8.38
CA LYS A 96 6.16 8.91 -9.81
C LYS A 96 4.94 8.43 -10.59
N ARG A 97 3.98 7.81 -9.93
CA ARG A 97 2.75 7.32 -10.56
C ARG A 97 1.56 8.27 -10.36
N GLY A 98 1.83 9.46 -9.90
CA GLY A 98 0.82 10.51 -9.80
C GLY A 98 0.16 10.64 -8.44
N PHE A 99 0.52 9.81 -7.47
CA PHE A 99 0.02 9.99 -6.11
C PHE A 99 0.60 11.25 -5.51
N VAL A 100 -0.21 11.96 -4.73
CA VAL A 100 0.21 13.19 -4.05
C VAL A 100 0.12 13.00 -2.55
N LEU A 101 0.99 13.73 -1.82
CA LEU A 101 0.99 13.69 -0.35
C LEU A 101 -0.21 14.46 0.17
N VAL A 102 -0.95 13.87 1.09
CA VAL A 102 -2.16 14.47 1.66
C VAL A 102 -1.88 15.03 3.05
N LYS A 103 -1.28 14.21 3.91
CA LYS A 103 -1.00 14.64 5.29
C LYS A 103 0.05 13.75 5.94
N ILE A 104 0.59 14.26 7.06
CA ILE A 104 1.51 13.54 7.93
C ILE A 104 0.82 13.38 9.28
N ASP A 105 0.74 12.14 9.77
CA ASP A 105 0.27 11.85 11.12
C ASP A 105 1.49 11.64 12.01
N ARG A 106 1.87 12.67 12.74
CA ARG A 106 3.06 12.65 13.58
C ARG A 106 2.86 11.73 14.78
N GLY A 107 3.85 10.87 15.01
CA GLY A 107 3.82 9.93 16.13
C GLY A 107 2.93 8.71 15.94
N ALA A 108 2.35 8.52 14.76
CA ALA A 108 1.46 7.40 14.50
C ALA A 108 2.13 6.04 14.76
N VAL A 109 3.43 5.91 14.48
CA VAL A 109 4.14 4.64 14.65
C VAL A 109 4.35 4.30 16.12
N TYR A 110 4.45 5.30 16.98
CA TYR A 110 4.52 5.03 18.43
C TYR A 110 3.25 4.36 18.92
N ARG A 111 2.09 4.77 18.42
CA ARG A 111 0.81 4.12 18.75
C ARG A 111 0.75 2.71 18.17
N ALA A 112 1.19 2.53 16.93
CA ALA A 112 1.22 1.23 16.28
C ALA A 112 2.09 0.22 17.04
N ARG A 113 3.21 0.66 17.63
CA ARG A 113 4.10 -0.20 18.41
C ARG A 113 3.43 -0.77 19.65
N GLN A 114 2.40 -0.12 20.17
CA GLN A 114 1.67 -0.64 21.32
C GLN A 114 0.92 -1.92 20.96
N GLN A 115 0.49 -2.06 19.71
CA GLN A 115 -0.20 -3.26 19.20
C GLN A 115 0.76 -4.22 18.51
N LYS A 116 1.87 -3.72 17.98
CA LYS A 116 2.86 -4.50 17.26
C LYS A 116 4.26 -4.05 17.71
N PRO A 117 4.71 -4.51 18.89
CA PRO A 117 5.99 -4.05 19.48
C PRO A 117 7.22 -4.36 18.64
N GLU A 118 7.14 -5.32 17.74
CA GLU A 118 8.25 -5.72 16.88
C GLU A 118 8.57 -4.71 15.77
N ILE A 119 7.75 -3.66 15.58
CA ILE A 119 8.07 -2.60 14.63
C ILE A 119 9.41 -1.96 15.05
N PRO A 120 10.44 -1.98 14.18
CA PRO A 120 11.77 -1.50 14.56
C PRO A 120 11.80 0.00 14.78
N ALA A 121 12.77 0.46 15.56
CA ALA A 121 12.96 1.88 15.82
C ALA A 121 13.49 2.62 14.60
N LYS A 122 14.31 1.96 13.79
CA LYS A 122 14.88 2.50 12.55
C LYS A 122 14.52 1.61 11.38
N GLY A 123 14.23 2.21 10.24
CA GLY A 123 13.88 1.51 9.01
C GLY A 123 14.86 1.78 7.90
N PHE A 124 14.32 2.04 6.72
CA PHE A 124 15.13 2.26 5.53
C PHE A 124 16.13 3.40 5.73
N TYR A 125 17.35 3.17 5.26
CA TYR A 125 18.44 4.17 5.30
C TYR A 125 18.81 4.62 6.72
N GLY A 126 18.48 3.84 7.74
CA GLY A 126 18.72 4.20 9.13
C GLY A 126 17.82 5.31 9.66
N ILE A 127 16.76 5.63 8.95
CA ILE A 127 15.83 6.70 9.34
C ILE A 127 14.94 6.20 10.48
N PRO A 128 14.84 6.96 11.60
CA PRO A 128 13.92 6.59 12.67
C PRO A 128 12.47 6.56 12.19
N ILE A 129 11.75 5.52 12.57
CA ILE A 129 10.35 5.36 12.15
C ILE A 129 9.45 5.92 13.24
N HIS A 130 8.72 7.00 12.95
CA HIS A 130 7.82 7.61 13.93
C HIS A 130 6.52 8.14 13.34
N ASP A 131 6.47 8.48 12.04
CA ASP A 131 5.31 9.14 11.44
C ASP A 131 4.72 8.33 10.30
N GLU A 132 3.42 8.51 10.07
CA GLU A 132 2.76 8.00 8.88
C GLU A 132 2.45 9.14 7.92
N ILE A 133 2.54 8.83 6.62
CA ILE A 133 2.28 9.78 5.53
C ILE A 133 1.18 9.18 4.66
N GLU A 134 0.12 9.95 4.43
CA GLU A 134 -0.96 9.56 3.54
C GLU A 134 -0.73 10.12 2.15
N LEU A 135 -0.87 9.26 1.13
CA LEU A 135 -0.81 9.66 -0.28
C LEU A 135 -2.11 9.24 -0.96
N GLU A 136 -2.52 9.99 -1.98
CA GLU A 136 -3.72 9.63 -2.74
C GLU A 136 -3.54 9.88 -4.23
N LEU A 137 -4.26 9.10 -5.02
CA LEU A 137 -4.46 9.31 -6.44
C LEU A 137 -5.96 9.43 -6.68
N ILE A 138 -6.39 10.57 -7.22
CA ILE A 138 -7.79 10.74 -7.61
C ILE A 138 -8.01 9.96 -8.90
N ILE A 139 -8.99 9.07 -8.86
CA ILE A 139 -9.36 8.25 -10.00
C ILE A 139 -10.78 8.58 -10.40
N TYR A 140 -11.01 8.58 -11.72
CA TYR A 140 -12.34 8.83 -12.25
C TYR A 140 -12.75 7.66 -13.12
N PRO A 141 -14.02 7.24 -13.08
CA PRO A 141 -14.51 6.27 -14.06
C PRO A 141 -14.36 6.87 -15.45
N ALA A 142 -14.21 5.99 -16.45
CA ALA A 142 -14.16 6.44 -17.82
C ALA A 142 -15.43 7.22 -18.15
N GLU A 143 -15.25 8.39 -18.76
CA GLU A 143 -16.40 9.18 -19.21
C GLU A 143 -17.04 8.55 -20.44
N ASP A 144 -18.35 8.65 -20.49
CA ASP A 144 -19.12 8.17 -21.63
C ASP A 144 -18.99 9.07 -22.85
#